data_04f4eb2cc0775da595912ca320a00342
#
_entry.id   04f4eb2cc0775da595912ca320a00342
#
_cell.length_a   1.000
_cell.length_b   1.000
_cell.length_c   1.000
_cell.angle_alpha   90.00
_cell.angle_beta   90.00
_cell.angle_gamma   90.00
#
_symmetry.space_group_name_H-M   'P 1'
#
loop_
_entity.id
_entity.type
_entity.pdbx_description
1 polymer ?
#
loop_
_entity_poly.entity_id
_entity_poly.type
_entity_poly.pdbx_seq_one_letter_code
_entity_poly.pdbx_strand_id
1 'polypeptide(L)'
;MNFKQFLIESSIFKNFDGKKVIVAYKLFNMIDGKLYPLYVNAKKEIPLHKWIDAEIGPVISDGKNKGKIKTNGKLGGSVALRPGWHAGDHPVATHIGEPAVPKGKPAYRRDSEVWTEVYITAEIDYQDQANKNGTNKQGKIIKKNADLDYIPKNGYYRYKTNSNMLGDWIIGGSMYVNRILTDDEVEKINKLDSEKDGIVYKDLPRRPR
;
A
#
# COMPACT_ATOMS: atom_id res chain seq x y z
N MET A 1 21.13 -17.14 0.73
CA MET A 1 19.91 -17.05 -0.11
C MET A 1 19.70 -18.39 -0.78
N ASN A 2 18.55 -19.06 -0.62
CA ASN A 2 18.31 -20.33 -1.31
C ASN A 2 17.72 -20.07 -2.70
N PHE A 3 17.84 -21.03 -3.64
CA PHE A 3 17.41 -20.91 -5.03
C PHE A 3 15.91 -20.55 -5.18
N LYS A 4 15.05 -21.06 -4.28
CA LYS A 4 13.62 -20.76 -4.25
C LYS A 4 13.36 -19.30 -3.87
N GLN A 5 14.12 -18.74 -2.96
CA GLN A 5 14.05 -17.34 -2.55
C GLN A 5 14.52 -16.40 -3.66
N PHE A 6 15.58 -16.79 -4.40
CA PHE A 6 16.05 -16.06 -5.58
C PHE A 6 15.00 -16.02 -6.70
N LEU A 7 14.31 -17.13 -7.00
CA LEU A 7 13.25 -17.19 -8.00
C LEU A 7 12.02 -16.34 -7.60
N ILE A 8 11.66 -16.29 -6.32
CA ILE A 8 10.56 -15.46 -5.83
C ILE A 8 10.92 -13.98 -5.94
N GLU A 9 12.12 -13.60 -5.54
CA GLU A 9 12.60 -12.21 -5.66
C GLU A 9 12.68 -11.76 -7.12
N SER A 10 13.16 -12.61 -8.04
CA SER A 10 13.23 -12.26 -9.47
C SER A 10 11.87 -12.05 -10.14
N SER A 11 10.79 -12.61 -9.58
CA SER A 11 9.43 -12.45 -10.13
C SER A 11 8.73 -11.15 -9.67
N ILE A 12 9.18 -10.55 -8.57
CA ILE A 12 8.58 -9.35 -7.97
C ILE A 12 9.21 -8.07 -8.53
N PHE A 13 10.52 -8.13 -8.84
CA PHE A 13 11.25 -7.00 -9.38
C PHE A 13 11.30 -7.02 -10.90
N LYS A 14 11.18 -5.85 -11.50
CA LYS A 14 11.42 -5.66 -12.94
C LYS A 14 12.18 -4.36 -13.20
N ASN A 15 12.74 -4.24 -14.40
CA ASN A 15 13.27 -2.97 -14.89
C ASN A 15 12.17 -2.25 -15.68
N PHE A 16 11.92 -1.00 -15.32
CA PHE A 16 10.98 -0.13 -15.99
C PHE A 16 11.49 1.30 -16.00
N ASP A 17 11.55 1.92 -17.18
CA ASP A 17 12.02 3.31 -17.36
C ASP A 17 13.41 3.56 -16.73
N GLY A 18 14.34 2.60 -16.93
CA GLY A 18 15.70 2.66 -16.38
C GLY A 18 15.82 2.46 -14.87
N LYS A 19 14.74 2.10 -14.18
CA LYS A 19 14.67 1.89 -12.73
C LYS A 19 14.35 0.46 -12.38
N LYS A 20 14.94 -0.05 -11.30
CA LYS A 20 14.47 -1.27 -10.64
C LYS A 20 13.19 -0.94 -9.89
N VAL A 21 12.11 -1.68 -10.14
CA VAL A 21 10.79 -1.44 -9.55
C VAL A 21 10.17 -2.72 -9.02
N ILE A 22 9.26 -2.56 -8.07
CA ILE A 22 8.33 -3.60 -7.61
C ILE A 22 6.98 -3.33 -8.23
N VAL A 23 6.35 -4.37 -8.80
CA VAL A 23 4.93 -4.33 -9.18
C VAL A 23 4.11 -4.44 -7.91
N ALA A 24 3.21 -3.51 -7.71
CA ALA A 24 2.36 -3.44 -6.52
C ALA A 24 0.97 -2.93 -6.88
N TYR A 25 0.07 -2.95 -5.91
CA TYR A 25 -1.33 -2.58 -6.11
C TYR A 25 -1.76 -1.50 -5.13
N LYS A 26 -2.43 -0.48 -5.65
CA LYS A 26 -2.90 0.63 -4.83
C LYS A 26 -4.36 0.95 -5.12
N LEU A 27 -5.12 1.16 -4.04
CA LEU A 27 -6.52 1.57 -4.12
C LEU A 27 -6.63 3.09 -4.13
N PHE A 28 -7.35 3.65 -5.11
CA PHE A 28 -7.64 5.07 -5.24
C PHE A 28 -9.15 5.32 -5.30
N ASN A 29 -9.58 6.55 -4.99
CA ASN A 29 -10.88 7.04 -5.43
C ASN A 29 -10.78 7.48 -6.89
N MET A 30 -11.76 7.09 -7.70
CA MET A 30 -11.94 7.60 -9.06
C MET A 30 -13.16 8.53 -9.07
N ILE A 31 -12.93 9.80 -9.39
CA ILE A 31 -13.95 10.86 -9.47
C ILE A 31 -13.78 11.54 -10.83
N ASP A 32 -14.82 11.54 -11.65
CA ASP A 32 -14.81 12.13 -12.99
C ASP A 32 -13.61 11.66 -13.86
N GLY A 33 -13.30 10.36 -13.78
CA GLY A 33 -12.21 9.75 -14.54
C GLY A 33 -10.79 10.02 -13.99
N LYS A 34 -10.67 10.70 -12.86
CA LYS A 34 -9.40 11.07 -12.22
C LYS A 34 -9.17 10.30 -10.93
N LEU A 35 -7.92 10.00 -10.63
CA LEU A 35 -7.52 9.26 -9.44
C LEU A 35 -7.14 10.20 -8.29
N TYR A 36 -7.58 9.85 -7.07
CA TYR A 36 -7.29 10.59 -5.84
C TYR A 36 -6.91 9.62 -4.71
N PRO A 37 -5.94 9.96 -3.84
CA PRO A 37 -5.63 9.16 -2.66
C PRO A 37 -6.81 9.03 -1.71
N LEU A 38 -6.90 7.89 -0.98
CA LEU A 38 -8.04 7.63 -0.09
C LEU A 38 -8.01 8.44 1.21
N TYR A 39 -6.84 8.74 1.76
CA TYR A 39 -6.71 9.26 3.12
C TYR A 39 -6.00 10.60 3.21
N VAL A 40 -4.76 10.66 2.74
CA VAL A 40 -3.87 11.82 2.83
C VAL A 40 -3.76 12.44 1.45
N ASN A 41 -3.74 13.78 1.39
CA ASN A 41 -3.74 14.52 0.13
C ASN A 41 -4.88 14.11 -0.84
N ALA A 42 -6.06 13.77 -0.26
CA ALA A 42 -7.19 13.19 -0.99
C ALA A 42 -7.84 14.11 -2.05
N LYS A 43 -7.39 15.36 -2.14
CA LYS A 43 -7.80 16.32 -3.19
C LYS A 43 -6.74 16.48 -4.28
N LYS A 44 -5.58 15.83 -4.15
CA LYS A 44 -4.51 15.89 -5.14
C LYS A 44 -4.76 14.85 -6.21
N GLU A 45 -4.96 15.28 -7.44
CA GLU A 45 -5.08 14.39 -8.60
C GLU A 45 -3.77 13.60 -8.81
N ILE A 46 -3.89 12.32 -9.08
CA ILE A 46 -2.79 11.40 -9.36
C ILE A 46 -2.80 11.06 -10.84
N PRO A 47 -1.82 11.52 -11.61
CA PRO A 47 -1.77 11.22 -13.03
C PRO A 47 -1.41 9.75 -13.29
N LEU A 48 -1.94 9.19 -14.37
CA LEU A 48 -1.46 7.94 -14.96
C LEU A 48 -0.17 8.20 -15.74
N HIS A 49 0.64 7.18 -15.87
CA HIS A 49 1.83 7.14 -16.73
C HIS A 49 2.88 8.23 -16.45
N LYS A 50 3.00 8.62 -15.15
CA LYS A 50 4.03 9.55 -14.68
C LYS A 50 4.60 9.09 -13.36
N TRP A 51 5.88 9.33 -13.16
CA TRP A 51 6.53 9.19 -11.87
C TRP A 51 6.08 10.30 -10.92
N ILE A 52 5.72 9.91 -9.70
CA ILE A 52 5.24 10.81 -8.65
C ILE A 52 6.02 10.51 -7.38
N ASP A 53 6.72 11.52 -6.88
CA ASP A 53 7.41 11.41 -5.60
C ASP A 53 6.40 11.41 -4.45
N ALA A 54 6.76 10.72 -3.37
CA ALA A 54 5.95 10.72 -2.17
C ALA A 54 6.00 12.08 -1.48
N GLU A 55 4.84 12.53 -1.01
CA GLU A 55 4.71 13.76 -0.22
C GLU A 55 4.13 13.43 1.15
N ILE A 56 4.74 14.00 2.17
CA ILE A 56 4.21 13.93 3.53
C ILE A 56 2.99 14.84 3.59
N GLY A 57 1.88 14.30 4.12
CA GLY A 57 0.69 15.10 4.39
C GLY A 57 0.88 16.04 5.56
N PRO A 58 -0.13 16.88 5.88
CA PRO A 58 -0.05 17.83 6.98
C PRO A 58 0.19 17.13 8.33
N VAL A 59 1.30 17.43 8.98
CA VAL A 59 1.62 16.93 10.32
C VAL A 59 0.86 17.76 11.37
N ILE A 60 0.23 17.06 12.31
CA ILE A 60 -0.48 17.69 13.43
C ILE A 60 0.55 18.19 14.44
N SER A 61 0.53 19.49 14.73
CA SER A 61 1.53 20.17 15.56
C SER A 61 1.28 20.06 17.07
N ASP A 62 0.02 19.80 17.48
CA ASP A 62 -0.37 19.82 18.89
C ASP A 62 -1.46 18.81 19.25
N GLY A 63 -1.79 18.72 20.53
CA GLY A 63 -2.84 17.86 21.09
C GLY A 63 -2.53 16.38 21.07
N LYS A 64 -3.56 15.56 21.33
CA LYS A 64 -3.47 14.08 21.46
C LYS A 64 -2.87 13.36 20.23
N ASN A 65 -3.01 13.98 19.07
CA ASN A 65 -2.55 13.41 17.80
C ASN A 65 -1.29 14.09 17.25
N LYS A 66 -0.55 14.83 18.09
CA LYS A 66 0.72 15.47 17.71
C LYS A 66 1.68 14.45 17.05
N GLY A 67 2.31 14.86 15.97
CA GLY A 67 3.24 14.03 15.19
C GLY A 67 2.57 13.05 14.22
N LYS A 68 1.23 12.97 14.19
CA LYS A 68 0.50 12.17 13.18
C LYS A 68 0.16 13.04 11.96
N ILE A 69 -0.19 12.36 10.87
CA ILE A 69 -0.67 13.01 9.64
C ILE A 69 -2.18 13.23 9.72
N LYS A 70 -2.63 14.44 9.44
CA LYS A 70 -4.05 14.77 9.30
C LYS A 70 -4.60 14.14 8.03
N THR A 71 -5.70 13.41 8.14
CA THR A 71 -6.42 12.87 7.00
C THR A 71 -7.48 13.85 6.50
N ASN A 72 -7.67 13.90 5.19
CA ASN A 72 -8.69 14.73 4.53
C ASN A 72 -9.49 13.95 3.48
N GLY A 73 -9.45 12.63 3.54
CA GLY A 73 -10.14 11.72 2.63
C GLY A 73 -11.18 10.85 3.33
N LYS A 74 -11.20 9.57 3.00
CA LYS A 74 -12.17 8.56 3.45
C LYS A 74 -12.32 8.43 4.96
N LEU A 75 -11.20 8.57 5.71
CA LEU A 75 -11.20 8.58 7.17
C LEU A 75 -10.99 10.00 7.66
N GLY A 76 -11.90 10.47 8.51
CA GLY A 76 -11.63 11.66 9.33
C GLY A 76 -10.59 11.33 10.40
N GLY A 77 -9.85 12.37 10.87
CA GLY A 77 -8.90 12.22 11.98
C GLY A 77 -7.43 12.19 11.56
N SER A 78 -6.69 11.15 11.95
CA SER A 78 -5.24 11.09 11.72
C SER A 78 -4.76 9.66 11.52
N VAL A 79 -3.65 9.51 10.79
CA VAL A 79 -2.89 8.27 10.62
C VAL A 79 -1.48 8.44 11.15
N ALA A 80 -0.78 7.33 11.40
CA ALA A 80 0.63 7.37 11.77
C ALA A 80 1.45 8.11 10.71
N LEU A 81 2.46 8.87 11.14
CA LEU A 81 3.45 9.43 10.24
C LEU A 81 4.28 8.27 9.67
N ARG A 82 4.11 8.01 8.38
CA ARG A 82 4.86 6.99 7.65
C ARG A 82 5.06 7.50 6.24
N PRO A 83 6.18 8.22 6.00
CA PRO A 83 6.48 8.79 4.70
C PRO A 83 6.60 7.72 3.62
N GLY A 84 6.10 8.03 2.43
CA GLY A 84 6.18 7.14 1.28
C GLY A 84 4.82 6.83 0.65
N TRP A 85 4.85 6.33 -0.58
CA TRP A 85 3.70 5.73 -1.22
C TRP A 85 3.45 4.34 -0.64
N HIS A 86 2.22 4.09 -0.20
CA HIS A 86 1.78 2.80 0.35
C HIS A 86 1.04 2.03 -0.74
N ALA A 87 1.54 0.88 -1.12
CA ALA A 87 0.90 -0.06 -2.04
C ALA A 87 0.97 -1.48 -1.45
N GLY A 88 0.03 -2.34 -1.77
CA GLY A 88 0.02 -3.75 -1.36
C GLY A 88 0.74 -4.62 -2.39
N ASP A 89 1.29 -5.74 -1.98
CA ASP A 89 1.81 -6.76 -2.89
C ASP A 89 0.68 -7.56 -3.58
N HIS A 90 -0.54 -7.49 -3.03
CA HIS A 90 -1.76 -8.03 -3.63
C HIS A 90 -2.87 -6.98 -3.66
N PRO A 91 -3.79 -7.01 -4.63
CA PRO A 91 -4.95 -6.11 -4.65
C PRO A 91 -6.04 -6.57 -3.66
N VAL A 92 -5.70 -6.56 -2.37
CA VAL A 92 -6.55 -6.95 -1.24
C VAL A 92 -6.52 -5.87 -0.17
N ALA A 93 -7.67 -5.29 0.12
CA ALA A 93 -7.81 -4.22 1.11
C ALA A 93 -8.97 -4.46 2.07
N THR A 94 -9.10 -5.65 2.61
CA THR A 94 -10.19 -6.05 3.51
C THR A 94 -10.30 -5.17 4.77
N HIS A 95 -9.20 -4.54 5.18
CA HIS A 95 -9.14 -3.64 6.32
C HIS A 95 -9.41 -2.16 5.97
N ILE A 96 -9.56 -1.83 4.67
CA ILE A 96 -9.85 -0.47 4.17
C ILE A 96 -11.32 -0.32 3.77
N GLY A 97 -12.16 -1.33 3.94
CA GLY A 97 -13.58 -1.32 3.61
C GLY A 97 -14.37 -0.16 4.24
N GLU A 98 -15.67 -0.13 4.01
CA GLU A 98 -16.56 0.87 4.63
C GLU A 98 -16.37 0.89 6.15
N PRO A 99 -16.44 2.08 6.79
CA PRO A 99 -16.22 2.18 8.22
C PRO A 99 -17.25 1.33 8.98
N ALA A 100 -16.72 0.59 9.95
CA ALA A 100 -17.46 -0.13 10.98
C ALA A 100 -18.79 -0.76 10.51
N VAL A 101 -18.67 -1.79 9.68
CA VAL A 101 -19.83 -2.63 9.40
C VAL A 101 -20.25 -3.28 10.72
N PRO A 102 -21.52 -3.21 11.12
CA PRO A 102 -22.00 -3.92 12.30
C PRO A 102 -21.60 -5.39 12.25
N LYS A 103 -21.20 -5.95 13.39
CA LYS A 103 -20.75 -7.35 13.50
C LYS A 103 -21.73 -8.28 12.77
N GLY A 104 -21.21 -9.09 11.84
CA GLY A 104 -22.00 -10.05 11.08
C GLY A 104 -22.57 -9.54 9.74
N LYS A 105 -22.34 -8.29 9.37
CA LYS A 105 -22.69 -7.80 8.02
C LYS A 105 -21.48 -7.81 7.09
N PRO A 106 -21.68 -8.08 5.78
CA PRO A 106 -20.58 -8.06 4.82
C PRO A 106 -20.04 -6.63 4.65
N ALA A 107 -18.71 -6.52 4.57
CA ALA A 107 -18.05 -5.29 4.21
C ALA A 107 -17.95 -5.18 2.68
N TYR A 108 -18.02 -3.96 2.16
CA TYR A 108 -17.98 -3.69 0.73
C TYR A 108 -16.93 -2.63 0.41
N ARG A 109 -16.38 -2.71 -0.80
CA ARG A 109 -15.62 -1.64 -1.42
C ARG A 109 -16.59 -0.60 -1.99
N ARG A 110 -16.27 0.69 -1.88
CA ARG A 110 -17.10 1.76 -2.46
C ARG A 110 -17.05 1.72 -3.98
N ASP A 111 -18.12 2.14 -4.65
CA ASP A 111 -18.21 2.16 -6.12
C ASP A 111 -17.13 3.04 -6.76
N SER A 112 -16.75 4.14 -6.09
CA SER A 112 -15.69 5.05 -6.55
C SER A 112 -14.27 4.50 -6.34
N GLU A 113 -14.08 3.41 -5.60
CA GLU A 113 -12.76 2.87 -5.32
C GLU A 113 -12.32 1.91 -6.43
N VAL A 114 -11.16 2.17 -7.01
CA VAL A 114 -10.57 1.35 -8.08
C VAL A 114 -9.17 0.91 -7.70
N TRP A 115 -8.86 -0.35 -8.01
CA TRP A 115 -7.51 -0.84 -7.93
C TRP A 115 -6.69 -0.37 -9.12
N THR A 116 -5.44 -0.06 -8.86
CA THR A 116 -4.45 0.23 -9.90
C THR A 116 -3.24 -0.67 -9.72
N GLU A 117 -2.64 -1.08 -10.83
CA GLU A 117 -1.29 -1.61 -10.86
C GLU A 117 -0.32 -0.43 -10.85
N VAL A 118 0.60 -0.46 -9.91
CA VAL A 118 1.60 0.59 -9.74
C VAL A 118 3.01 -0.01 -9.73
N TYR A 119 3.99 0.80 -10.09
CA TYR A 119 5.41 0.49 -9.95
C TYR A 119 5.99 1.35 -8.84
N ILE A 120 6.55 0.70 -7.84
CA ILE A 120 7.26 1.36 -6.74
C ILE A 120 8.75 1.25 -7.01
N THR A 121 9.47 2.36 -6.94
CA THR A 121 10.94 2.35 -7.06
C THR A 121 11.55 1.45 -5.99
N ALA A 122 12.53 0.62 -6.38
CA ALA A 122 13.10 -0.41 -5.51
C ALA A 122 14.60 -0.59 -5.74
N GLU A 123 15.32 0.52 -5.99
CA GLU A 123 16.76 0.51 -6.23
C GLU A 123 17.52 0.28 -4.93
N ILE A 124 17.05 0.86 -3.81
CA ILE A 124 17.67 0.72 -2.48
C ILE A 124 16.68 0.13 -1.50
N ASP A 125 17.06 -0.97 -0.88
CA ASP A 125 16.30 -1.62 0.18
C ASP A 125 16.63 -1.02 1.55
N TYR A 126 15.62 -0.44 2.21
CA TYR A 126 15.72 0.14 3.54
C TYR A 126 15.13 -0.76 4.63
N GLN A 127 14.90 -2.05 4.34
CA GLN A 127 14.23 -2.96 5.26
C GLN A 127 14.94 -3.10 6.60
N ASP A 128 16.28 -3.22 6.58
CA ASP A 128 17.06 -3.37 7.81
C ASP A 128 16.96 -2.12 8.71
N GLN A 129 16.97 -0.94 8.09
CA GLN A 129 16.83 0.31 8.84
C GLN A 129 15.40 0.45 9.41
N ALA A 130 14.38 0.15 8.63
CA ALA A 130 13.00 0.17 9.08
C ALA A 130 12.75 -0.87 10.20
N ASN A 131 13.36 -2.05 10.11
CA ASN A 131 13.29 -3.09 11.13
C ASN A 131 13.94 -2.67 12.44
N LYS A 132 15.06 -1.93 12.41
CA LYS A 132 15.69 -1.38 13.62
C LYS A 132 14.72 -0.51 14.41
N ASN A 133 13.99 0.38 13.73
CA ASN A 133 12.96 1.23 14.36
C ASN A 133 11.77 0.39 14.87
N GLY A 134 11.48 -0.74 14.22
CA GLY A 134 10.44 -1.69 14.63
C GLY A 134 10.87 -2.71 15.68
N THR A 135 12.11 -2.67 16.17
CA THR A 135 12.63 -3.65 17.14
C THR A 135 12.25 -3.24 18.57
N ASN A 136 11.69 -4.16 19.34
CA ASN A 136 11.36 -3.92 20.74
C ASN A 136 12.59 -4.03 21.65
N LYS A 137 12.40 -3.71 22.95
CA LYS A 137 13.49 -3.77 23.95
C LYS A 137 14.11 -5.16 24.13
N GLN A 138 13.42 -6.22 23.74
CA GLN A 138 13.88 -7.61 23.78
C GLN A 138 14.59 -8.05 22.48
N GLY A 139 14.85 -7.12 21.53
CA GLY A 139 15.49 -7.42 20.25
C GLY A 139 14.57 -8.09 19.21
N LYS A 140 13.26 -8.21 19.48
CA LYS A 140 12.30 -8.80 18.54
C LYS A 140 11.82 -7.77 17.54
N ILE A 141 11.93 -8.07 16.23
CA ILE A 141 11.36 -7.25 15.15
C ILE A 141 9.84 -7.37 15.17
N ILE A 142 9.17 -6.22 15.27
CA ILE A 142 7.72 -6.10 15.18
C ILE A 142 7.39 -5.43 13.86
N LYS A 143 7.04 -6.20 12.84
CA LYS A 143 6.81 -5.72 11.45
C LYS A 143 5.84 -4.53 11.37
N LYS A 144 4.81 -4.46 12.21
CA LYS A 144 3.88 -3.33 12.24
C LYS A 144 4.50 -2.00 12.70
N ASN A 145 5.66 -2.08 13.35
CA ASN A 145 6.41 -0.92 13.83
C ASN A 145 7.59 -0.59 12.93
N ALA A 146 7.85 -1.39 11.87
CA ALA A 146 8.85 -1.04 10.88
C ALA A 146 8.47 0.31 10.27
N ASP A 147 9.38 1.28 10.38
CA ASP A 147 9.11 2.66 10.02
C ASP A 147 10.40 3.42 9.69
N LEU A 148 10.27 4.48 8.92
CA LEU A 148 11.33 5.44 8.63
C LEU A 148 10.76 6.86 8.71
N ASP A 149 11.51 7.79 9.27
CA ASP A 149 11.15 9.21 9.29
C ASP A 149 11.20 9.84 7.89
N TYR A 150 11.93 9.23 6.98
CA TYR A 150 12.10 9.66 5.60
C TYR A 150 12.42 8.48 4.70
N ILE A 151 11.88 8.46 3.49
CA ILE A 151 12.22 7.49 2.43
C ILE A 151 12.72 8.22 1.19
N PRO A 152 13.95 7.95 0.68
CA PRO A 152 14.44 8.51 -0.56
C PRO A 152 13.60 8.09 -1.76
N LYS A 153 13.60 8.90 -2.84
CA LYS A 153 12.82 8.64 -4.06
C LYS A 153 13.06 7.26 -4.68
N ASN A 154 14.25 6.72 -4.54
CA ASN A 154 14.66 5.41 -5.08
C ASN A 154 14.64 4.28 -4.03
N GLY A 155 14.17 4.57 -2.82
CA GLY A 155 14.13 3.63 -1.71
C GLY A 155 12.78 2.96 -1.51
N TYR A 156 12.80 1.78 -0.89
CA TYR A 156 11.60 1.07 -0.44
C TYR A 156 11.86 0.26 0.83
N TYR A 157 10.78 -0.11 1.51
CA TYR A 157 10.75 -1.12 2.57
C TYR A 157 9.33 -1.71 2.67
N ARG A 158 9.17 -2.78 3.46
CA ARG A 158 7.89 -3.47 3.68
C ARG A 158 7.48 -3.44 5.13
N TYR A 159 6.16 -3.38 5.39
CA TYR A 159 5.61 -3.53 6.73
C TYR A 159 4.22 -4.17 6.71
N LYS A 160 3.69 -4.53 7.88
CA LYS A 160 2.30 -4.99 8.06
C LYS A 160 1.57 -4.08 9.03
N THR A 161 0.34 -3.71 8.73
CA THR A 161 -0.52 -2.97 9.66
C THR A 161 -0.86 -3.81 10.90
N ASN A 162 -1.05 -5.10 10.71
CA ASN A 162 -1.30 -6.08 11.78
C ASN A 162 -0.80 -7.47 11.35
N SER A 163 -0.69 -8.41 12.29
CA SER A 163 -0.21 -9.77 12.02
C SER A 163 -1.09 -10.59 11.10
N ASN A 164 -2.38 -10.27 11.02
CA ASN A 164 -3.37 -11.01 10.22
C ASN A 164 -3.56 -10.40 8.82
N MET A 165 -2.82 -9.36 8.49
CA MET A 165 -2.85 -8.77 7.16
C MET A 165 -2.32 -9.78 6.15
N LEU A 166 -3.08 -10.01 5.08
CA LEU A 166 -2.65 -10.78 3.93
C LEU A 166 -1.65 -9.92 3.12
N GLY A 167 -0.50 -10.52 2.81
CA GLY A 167 0.57 -9.80 2.15
C GLY A 167 1.26 -8.73 3.00
N ASP A 168 2.04 -7.88 2.37
CA ASP A 168 2.75 -6.76 2.96
C ASP A 168 2.35 -5.43 2.29
N TRP A 169 2.45 -4.34 3.04
CA TRP A 169 2.56 -3.02 2.44
C TRP A 169 3.98 -2.78 1.96
N ILE A 170 4.10 -2.25 0.75
CA ILE A 170 5.34 -1.75 0.17
C ILE A 170 5.29 -0.24 0.28
N ILE A 171 6.29 0.33 0.95
CA ILE A 171 6.48 1.77 1.07
C ILE A 171 7.60 2.17 0.13
N GLY A 172 7.35 3.12 -0.75
CA GLY A 172 8.37 3.62 -1.67
C GLY A 172 8.40 5.14 -1.80
N GLY A 173 9.57 5.67 -2.13
CA GLY A 173 9.77 7.10 -2.27
C GLY A 173 9.19 7.68 -3.56
N SER A 174 9.03 6.87 -4.60
CA SER A 174 8.37 7.26 -5.86
C SER A 174 7.50 6.14 -6.39
N MET A 175 6.44 6.51 -7.08
CA MET A 175 5.44 5.62 -7.65
C MET A 175 5.09 6.03 -9.07
N TYR A 176 4.83 5.05 -9.93
CA TYR A 176 4.28 5.22 -11.28
C TYR A 176 2.97 4.47 -11.36
N VAL A 177 1.87 5.12 -11.69
CA VAL A 177 0.58 4.46 -11.88
C VAL A 177 0.51 3.95 -13.32
N ASN A 178 0.58 2.63 -13.46
CA ASN A 178 0.66 1.98 -14.77
C ASN A 178 -0.73 1.88 -15.43
N ARG A 179 -1.71 1.36 -14.70
CA ARG A 179 -3.08 1.18 -15.23
C ARG A 179 -4.11 1.01 -14.12
N ILE A 180 -5.35 1.27 -14.46
CA ILE A 180 -6.51 0.93 -13.64
C ILE A 180 -6.88 -0.52 -13.94
N LEU A 181 -7.23 -1.29 -12.91
CA LEU A 181 -7.66 -2.68 -13.01
C LEU A 181 -9.18 -2.77 -12.99
N THR A 182 -9.73 -3.66 -13.82
CA THR A 182 -11.11 -4.11 -13.69
C THR A 182 -11.28 -5.06 -12.50
N ASP A 183 -12.51 -5.27 -12.03
CA ASP A 183 -12.76 -6.21 -10.93
C ASP A 183 -12.38 -7.65 -11.32
N ASP A 184 -12.60 -8.04 -12.59
CA ASP A 184 -12.21 -9.35 -13.12
C ASP A 184 -10.68 -9.55 -13.13
N GLU A 185 -9.93 -8.50 -13.45
CA GLU A 185 -8.47 -8.53 -13.37
C GLU A 185 -7.97 -8.69 -11.93
N VAL A 186 -8.61 -7.98 -10.99
CA VAL A 186 -8.31 -8.10 -9.55
C VAL A 186 -8.57 -9.53 -9.07
N GLU A 187 -9.71 -10.12 -9.44
CA GLU A 187 -10.04 -11.49 -9.09
C GLU A 187 -9.04 -12.49 -9.69
N LYS A 188 -8.68 -12.32 -10.95
CA LYS A 188 -7.70 -13.16 -11.64
C LYS A 188 -6.32 -13.10 -11.00
N ILE A 189 -5.84 -11.90 -10.64
CA ILE A 189 -4.56 -11.71 -9.94
C ILE A 189 -4.59 -12.43 -8.60
N ASN A 190 -5.62 -12.18 -7.78
CA ASN A 190 -5.77 -12.81 -6.46
C ASN A 190 -5.88 -14.33 -6.53
N LYS A 191 -6.53 -14.87 -7.56
CA LYS A 191 -6.60 -16.30 -7.80
C LYS A 191 -5.23 -16.89 -8.11
N LEU A 192 -4.48 -16.29 -9.03
CA LEU A 192 -3.14 -16.74 -9.41
C LEU A 192 -2.17 -16.69 -8.22
N ASP A 193 -2.21 -15.62 -7.44
CA ASP A 193 -1.40 -15.49 -6.23
C ASP A 193 -1.79 -16.52 -5.18
N SER A 194 -3.09 -16.81 -5.02
CA SER A 194 -3.59 -17.84 -4.11
C SER A 194 -3.11 -19.24 -4.49
N GLU A 195 -3.12 -19.56 -5.78
CA GLU A 195 -2.61 -20.84 -6.31
C GLU A 195 -1.10 -21.00 -6.09
N LYS A 196 -0.34 -19.89 -6.22
CA LYS A 196 1.11 -19.86 -6.02
C LYS A 196 1.51 -20.02 -4.56
N ASP A 197 0.84 -19.30 -3.66
CA ASP A 197 1.24 -19.16 -2.26
C ASP A 197 0.51 -20.12 -1.32
N GLY A 198 -0.57 -20.76 -1.79
CA GLY A 198 -1.46 -21.58 -0.96
C GLY A 198 -2.29 -20.76 0.05
N ILE A 199 -2.36 -19.46 -0.11
CA ILE A 199 -3.10 -18.52 0.74
C ILE A 199 -4.28 -17.98 -0.06
N VAL A 200 -5.47 -17.93 0.53
CA VAL A 200 -6.65 -17.38 -0.16
C VAL A 200 -6.60 -15.85 -0.11
N TYR A 201 -6.28 -15.22 -1.24
CA TYR A 201 -6.38 -13.77 -1.42
C TYR A 201 -7.78 -13.44 -1.97
N LYS A 202 -8.55 -12.69 -1.20
CA LYS A 202 -9.88 -12.24 -1.61
C LYS A 202 -10.12 -10.81 -1.15
N ASP A 203 -10.36 -9.92 -2.10
CA ASP A 203 -10.69 -8.52 -1.82
C ASP A 203 -12.16 -8.36 -1.43
N LEU A 204 -12.52 -7.18 -0.93
CA LEU A 204 -13.89 -6.82 -0.65
C LEU A 204 -14.69 -6.70 -1.96
N PRO A 205 -15.87 -7.33 -2.05
CA PRO A 205 -16.72 -7.17 -3.20
C PRO A 205 -17.29 -5.74 -3.27
N ARG A 206 -17.74 -5.32 -4.45
CA ARG A 206 -18.58 -4.14 -4.56
C ARG A 206 -19.96 -4.41 -4.01
N ARG A 207 -20.64 -3.37 -3.53
CA ARG A 207 -22.04 -3.51 -3.08
C ARG A 207 -22.90 -3.94 -4.26
N PRO A 208 -23.72 -4.98 -4.13
CA PRO A 208 -24.73 -5.30 -5.16
C PRO A 208 -25.64 -4.09 -5.41
N ARG A 209 -25.90 -3.80 -6.67
CA ARG A 209 -26.86 -2.77 -7.09
C ARG A 209 -28.29 -3.29 -6.97
#